data_625c8b2d7790100ee53a9bb95f8fb051
#
_entry.id   625c8b2d7790100ee53a9bb95f8fb051
#
_cell.length_a   1.000
_cell.length_b   1.000
_cell.length_c   1.000
_cell.angle_alpha   90.00
_cell.angle_beta   90.00
_cell.angle_gamma   90.00
#
_symmetry.space_group_name_H-M   'P 1'
#
loop_
_entity.id
_entity.type
_entity.pdbx_description
1 polymer ?
#
loop_
_entity_poly.entity_id
_entity_poly.type
_entity_poly.pdbx_seq_one_letter_code
_entity_poly.pdbx_strand_id
1 'polypeptide(L)'
;MKKFLLLVMISLTSLGVMAQHPSNQRPPQGPPPTEHHDHHDQHHHDQHHHDQHHNQHHQQTPPPPAPVIGATAEQLQMALQVLNKQSYDDKRMEVARLCVVLCPFQVRDLARMASCFTMEDRKVDFLIYAYKYCPDKENYYRLRDVLRYRSDYDRLMETVDPQYRRPY
;
A
#
# COMPACT_ATOMS: atom_id res chain seq x y z
N MET A 1 14.50 -14.29 -31.57
CA MET A 1 13.84 -14.64 -30.32
C MET A 1 12.79 -13.59 -29.99
N LYS A 2 11.68 -13.56 -30.75
CA LYS A 2 10.61 -12.54 -30.68
C LYS A 2 9.25 -13.19 -30.90
N LYS A 3 8.83 -14.19 -30.10
CA LYS A 3 7.54 -14.88 -30.30
C LYS A 3 6.86 -15.38 -29.03
N PHE A 4 7.00 -14.70 -27.88
CA PHE A 4 6.29 -15.10 -26.65
C PHE A 4 5.51 -13.97 -25.97
N LEU A 5 5.10 -12.96 -26.71
CA LEU A 5 4.42 -11.79 -26.15
C LEU A 5 2.93 -11.71 -26.50
N LEU A 6 2.27 -12.83 -26.79
CA LEU A 6 0.93 -12.74 -27.39
C LEU A 6 -0.10 -13.75 -26.85
N LEU A 7 -0.13 -14.02 -25.54
CA LEU A 7 -1.11 -14.99 -25.02
C LEU A 7 -1.70 -14.66 -23.62
N VAL A 8 -1.81 -13.40 -23.25
CA VAL A 8 -2.50 -13.00 -21.99
C VAL A 8 -3.65 -12.02 -22.24
N MET A 9 -4.05 -11.81 -23.48
CA MET A 9 -5.12 -10.85 -23.80
C MET A 9 -6.38 -11.53 -24.35
N ILE A 10 -6.94 -12.51 -23.66
CA ILE A 10 -8.30 -12.99 -23.96
C ILE A 10 -8.96 -13.44 -22.66
N SER A 11 -9.80 -12.62 -22.11
CA SER A 11 -11.10 -12.90 -21.51
C SER A 11 -11.54 -11.79 -20.55
N LEU A 12 -12.03 -10.72 -21.10
CA LEU A 12 -12.87 -9.76 -20.39
C LEU A 12 -14.10 -9.48 -21.24
N THR A 13 -15.05 -10.39 -21.21
CA THR A 13 -16.43 -10.10 -21.59
C THR A 13 -17.38 -10.89 -20.70
N SER A 14 -18.02 -10.23 -19.78
CA SER A 14 -19.36 -10.55 -19.27
C SER A 14 -19.78 -9.42 -18.33
N LEU A 15 -20.52 -8.53 -18.85
CA LEU A 15 -21.91 -8.17 -18.60
C LEU A 15 -22.36 -8.39 -17.16
N GLY A 16 -22.62 -7.30 -16.53
CA GLY A 16 -23.77 -7.05 -16.25
C GLY A 16 -24.50 -6.63 -15.10
N VAL A 17 -25.45 -6.09 -15.04
CA VAL A 17 -26.68 -5.87 -14.24
C VAL A 17 -26.52 -4.88 -13.09
N MET A 18 -27.01 -3.72 -13.39
CA MET A 18 -27.52 -2.67 -12.51
C MET A 18 -28.46 -3.23 -11.44
N ALA A 19 -28.19 -2.92 -10.19
CA ALA A 19 -29.23 -2.81 -9.18
C ALA A 19 -29.11 -1.44 -8.53
N GLN A 20 -29.98 -0.56 -8.92
CA GLN A 20 -30.17 0.75 -8.32
C GLN A 20 -30.88 0.58 -6.98
N HIS A 21 -30.24 1.08 -5.91
CA HIS A 21 -30.91 1.22 -4.63
C HIS A 21 -31.19 2.73 -4.41
N PRO A 22 -32.44 3.13 -4.15
CA PRO A 22 -32.76 4.54 -3.91
C PRO A 22 -32.30 4.94 -2.51
N SER A 23 -31.38 5.87 -2.47
CA SER A 23 -30.94 6.53 -1.24
C SER A 23 -32.02 7.50 -0.75
N ASN A 24 -32.54 7.20 0.43
CA ASN A 24 -33.41 8.07 1.18
C ASN A 24 -32.53 9.14 1.86
N GLN A 25 -32.45 10.31 1.22
CA GLN A 25 -31.76 11.49 1.78
C GLN A 25 -32.76 12.28 2.64
N ARG A 26 -32.52 12.25 3.95
CA ARG A 26 -33.13 13.18 4.90
C ARG A 26 -32.27 14.45 4.93
N PRO A 27 -32.87 15.65 4.74
CA PRO A 27 -32.10 16.89 4.76
C PRO A 27 -31.63 17.23 6.19
N PRO A 28 -30.46 17.85 6.35
CA PRO A 28 -29.98 18.30 7.65
C PRO A 28 -30.77 19.51 8.16
N GLN A 29 -31.22 19.40 9.40
CA GLN A 29 -31.84 20.51 10.13
C GLN A 29 -30.72 21.48 10.55
N GLY A 30 -30.95 22.77 10.26
CA GLY A 30 -30.08 23.86 10.63
C GLY A 30 -30.10 24.15 12.15
N PRO A 31 -29.04 24.78 12.68
CA PRO A 31 -28.97 25.16 14.09
C PRO A 31 -29.90 26.34 14.42
N PRO A 32 -30.38 26.42 15.69
CA PRO A 32 -31.28 27.48 16.14
C PRO A 32 -30.57 28.83 16.26
N PRO A 33 -31.33 29.93 16.18
CA PRO A 33 -30.80 31.29 16.27
C PRO A 33 -30.42 31.62 17.71
N THR A 34 -29.21 32.12 17.91
CA THR A 34 -28.72 32.70 19.15
C THR A 34 -29.02 34.20 19.17
N GLU A 35 -29.60 34.62 20.27
CA GLU A 35 -30.03 35.95 20.58
C GLU A 35 -28.90 36.96 20.74
N HIS A 36 -29.18 38.20 20.35
CA HIS A 36 -28.38 39.39 20.53
C HIS A 36 -28.11 39.69 22.00
N HIS A 37 -26.87 40.01 22.32
CA HIS A 37 -26.55 40.91 23.40
C HIS A 37 -25.64 42.02 22.89
N ASP A 38 -26.27 43.23 22.82
CA ASP A 38 -25.59 44.51 22.72
C ASP A 38 -24.79 44.76 24.01
N HIS A 39 -23.50 45.01 23.89
CA HIS A 39 -22.76 45.84 24.84
C HIS A 39 -21.88 46.84 24.10
N HIS A 40 -22.34 48.08 24.15
CA HIS A 40 -21.53 49.28 24.03
C HIS A 40 -20.43 49.23 25.06
N ASP A 41 -19.22 49.51 24.64
CA ASP A 41 -18.35 50.46 25.35
C ASP A 41 -17.26 51.01 24.42
N GLN A 42 -17.16 52.33 24.52
CA GLN A 42 -16.21 53.20 23.83
C GLN A 42 -14.86 53.16 24.53
N HIS A 43 -13.84 53.46 23.80
CA HIS A 43 -12.63 54.26 24.06
C HIS A 43 -11.31 53.55 23.67
N HIS A 44 -10.59 54.13 22.88
CA HIS A 44 -9.36 54.89 22.89
C HIS A 44 -8.51 54.68 21.63
N HIS A 45 -8.22 55.80 20.99
CA HIS A 45 -7.15 56.03 20.02
C HIS A 45 -5.81 55.65 20.63
N ASP A 46 -5.04 54.81 19.92
CA ASP A 46 -3.59 54.94 19.89
C ASP A 46 -3.12 54.53 18.48
N GLN A 47 -2.55 55.56 17.82
CA GLN A 47 -1.86 55.42 16.55
C GLN A 47 -0.51 54.76 16.80
N HIS A 48 -0.37 53.51 16.47
CA HIS A 48 0.95 52.88 16.35
C HIS A 48 1.25 52.60 14.87
N HIS A 49 2.31 53.25 14.42
CA HIS A 49 3.00 53.00 13.17
C HIS A 49 3.30 51.52 13.04
N HIS A 50 2.62 50.85 12.10
CA HIS A 50 2.98 49.49 11.71
C HIS A 50 3.97 49.55 10.56
N ASP A 51 5.22 49.27 10.90
CA ASP A 51 6.24 48.85 9.95
C ASP A 51 5.71 47.62 9.18
N GLN A 52 5.50 47.80 7.88
CA GLN A 52 5.16 46.73 6.98
C GLN A 52 6.39 45.85 6.77
N HIS A 53 6.62 44.91 7.67
CA HIS A 53 7.48 43.77 7.37
C HIS A 53 6.76 42.90 6.32
N HIS A 54 7.15 43.08 5.06
CA HIS A 54 6.86 42.18 3.98
C HIS A 54 7.47 40.82 4.31
N ASN A 55 6.72 40.00 5.01
CA ASN A 55 7.03 38.60 5.22
C ASN A 55 6.68 37.85 3.91
N GLN A 56 7.64 37.87 2.97
CA GLN A 56 7.58 37.01 1.79
C GLN A 56 7.73 35.57 2.29
N HIS A 57 6.60 34.93 2.62
CA HIS A 57 6.53 33.50 2.72
C HIS A 57 6.91 32.94 1.34
N HIS A 58 8.18 32.62 1.16
CA HIS A 58 8.60 31.71 0.13
C HIS A 58 7.83 30.40 0.37
N GLN A 59 6.74 30.21 -0.38
CA GLN A 59 6.11 28.91 -0.52
C GLN A 59 7.15 28.00 -1.16
N GLN A 60 7.92 27.31 -0.33
CA GLN A 60 8.76 26.22 -0.78
C GLN A 60 7.80 25.16 -1.31
N THR A 61 7.70 25.06 -2.63
CA THR A 61 7.06 23.90 -3.27
C THR A 61 7.75 22.67 -2.70
N PRO A 62 6.99 21.70 -2.15
CA PRO A 62 7.60 20.48 -1.63
C PRO A 62 8.45 19.84 -2.74
N PRO A 63 9.61 19.29 -2.42
CA PRO A 63 10.46 18.64 -3.41
C PRO A 63 9.66 17.56 -4.12
N PRO A 64 9.89 17.35 -5.44
CA PRO A 64 9.19 16.30 -6.17
C PRO A 64 9.38 14.96 -5.45
N PRO A 65 8.33 14.13 -5.35
CA PRO A 65 8.44 12.84 -4.70
C PRO A 65 9.57 12.03 -5.33
N ALA A 66 10.41 11.44 -4.49
CA ALA A 66 11.49 10.57 -4.96
C ALA A 66 10.92 9.46 -5.86
N PRO A 67 11.66 9.03 -6.91
CA PRO A 67 11.19 7.98 -7.79
C PRO A 67 10.85 6.72 -6.98
N VAL A 68 9.62 6.25 -7.11
CA VAL A 68 9.15 5.06 -6.39
C VAL A 68 9.83 3.84 -7.03
N ILE A 69 10.85 3.32 -6.37
CA ILE A 69 11.46 2.06 -6.76
C ILE A 69 10.56 0.94 -6.23
N GLY A 70 9.74 0.37 -7.10
CA GLY A 70 8.82 -0.69 -6.69
C GLY A 70 7.59 -0.79 -7.59
N ALA A 71 6.81 -1.84 -7.39
CA ALA A 71 5.54 -2.02 -8.07
C ALA A 71 4.52 -0.95 -7.64
N THR A 72 3.66 -0.54 -8.57
CA THR A 72 2.57 0.38 -8.27
C THR A 72 1.47 -0.31 -7.45
N ALA A 73 0.61 0.50 -6.80
CA ALA A 73 -0.54 -0.03 -6.07
C ALA A 73 -1.48 -0.85 -6.97
N GLU A 74 -1.64 -0.45 -8.23
CA GLU A 74 -2.47 -1.16 -9.22
C GLU A 74 -1.86 -2.52 -9.59
N GLN A 75 -0.54 -2.58 -9.80
CA GLN A 75 0.16 -3.83 -10.07
C GLN A 75 0.04 -4.81 -8.90
N LEU A 76 0.17 -4.32 -7.67
CA LEU A 76 -0.05 -5.14 -6.49
C LEU A 76 -1.51 -5.64 -6.41
N GLN A 77 -2.48 -4.76 -6.64
CA GLN A 77 -3.89 -5.12 -6.63
C GLN A 77 -4.18 -6.24 -7.65
N MET A 78 -3.66 -6.13 -8.87
CA MET A 78 -3.80 -7.16 -9.90
C MET A 78 -3.16 -8.48 -9.47
N ALA A 79 -1.95 -8.44 -8.91
CA ALA A 79 -1.26 -9.63 -8.41
C ALA A 79 -2.08 -10.33 -7.33
N LEU A 80 -2.58 -9.60 -6.33
CA LEU A 80 -3.42 -10.15 -5.26
C LEU A 80 -4.71 -10.73 -5.79
N GLN A 81 -5.36 -10.08 -6.76
CA GLN A 81 -6.58 -10.56 -7.37
C GLN A 81 -6.36 -11.91 -8.09
N VAL A 82 -5.26 -12.04 -8.83
CA VAL A 82 -4.95 -13.29 -9.56
C VAL A 82 -4.56 -14.39 -8.57
N LEU A 83 -3.79 -14.10 -7.52
CA LEU A 83 -3.43 -15.06 -6.46
C LEU A 83 -4.67 -15.58 -5.73
N ASN A 84 -5.60 -14.70 -5.36
CA ASN A 84 -6.82 -15.09 -4.64
C ASN A 84 -7.80 -15.92 -5.49
N LYS A 85 -7.71 -15.84 -6.82
CA LYS A 85 -8.49 -16.69 -7.74
C LYS A 85 -7.99 -18.14 -7.78
N GLN A 86 -6.76 -18.40 -7.30
CA GLN A 86 -6.21 -19.75 -7.31
C GLN A 86 -6.70 -20.54 -6.10
N SER A 87 -7.21 -21.75 -6.33
CA SER A 87 -7.73 -22.62 -5.28
C SER A 87 -6.63 -23.33 -4.47
N TYR A 88 -5.45 -23.53 -5.06
CA TYR A 88 -4.36 -24.31 -4.47
C TYR A 88 -3.06 -23.52 -4.38
N ASP A 89 -2.31 -23.75 -3.31
CA ASP A 89 -1.06 -23.03 -3.05
C ASP A 89 0.01 -23.28 -4.12
N ASP A 90 0.03 -24.46 -4.76
CA ASP A 90 0.96 -24.73 -5.87
C ASP A 90 0.69 -23.82 -7.06
N LYS A 91 -0.59 -23.58 -7.39
CA LYS A 91 -0.97 -22.64 -8.45
C LYS A 91 -0.71 -21.19 -8.06
N ARG A 92 -0.95 -20.85 -6.78
CA ARG A 92 -0.55 -19.53 -6.26
C ARG A 92 0.95 -19.31 -6.40
N MET A 93 1.76 -20.33 -6.11
CA MET A 93 3.22 -20.27 -6.22
C MET A 93 3.68 -19.98 -7.65
N GLU A 94 3.11 -20.67 -8.65
CA GLU A 94 3.42 -20.44 -10.06
C GLU A 94 3.16 -18.98 -10.45
N VAL A 95 1.97 -18.48 -10.07
CA VAL A 95 1.55 -17.09 -10.37
C VAL A 95 2.39 -16.08 -9.60
N ALA A 96 2.63 -16.30 -8.31
CA ALA A 96 3.42 -15.40 -7.46
C ALA A 96 4.85 -15.23 -7.97
N ARG A 97 5.48 -16.33 -8.37
CA ARG A 97 6.83 -16.34 -8.98
C ARG A 97 6.87 -15.52 -10.26
N LEU A 98 5.85 -15.64 -11.11
CA LEU A 98 5.76 -14.83 -12.32
C LEU A 98 5.59 -13.35 -12.01
N CYS A 99 4.74 -13.00 -11.05
CA CYS A 99 4.52 -11.62 -10.64
C CYS A 99 5.82 -10.94 -10.17
N VAL A 100 6.61 -11.59 -9.29
CA VAL A 100 7.84 -10.98 -8.75
C VAL A 100 8.97 -10.88 -9.78
N VAL A 101 8.94 -11.70 -10.82
CA VAL A 101 9.89 -11.58 -11.95
C VAL A 101 9.53 -10.39 -12.85
N LEU A 102 8.23 -10.10 -13.00
CA LEU A 102 7.74 -9.04 -13.89
C LEU A 102 7.74 -7.66 -13.22
N CYS A 103 7.52 -7.61 -11.91
CA CYS A 103 7.39 -6.37 -11.15
C CYS A 103 8.22 -6.42 -9.86
N PRO A 104 9.02 -5.38 -9.55
CA PRO A 104 9.82 -5.31 -8.33
C PRO A 104 8.95 -4.94 -7.13
N PHE A 105 8.35 -5.92 -6.46
CA PHE A 105 7.56 -5.72 -5.24
C PHE A 105 8.42 -5.45 -4.03
N GLN A 106 8.05 -4.43 -3.23
CA GLN A 106 8.68 -4.13 -1.95
C GLN A 106 8.29 -5.16 -0.89
N VAL A 107 9.04 -5.23 0.20
CA VAL A 107 8.81 -6.17 1.32
C VAL A 107 7.37 -6.14 1.82
N ARG A 108 6.77 -4.94 1.97
CA ARG A 108 5.36 -4.81 2.39
C ARG A 108 4.38 -5.44 1.41
N ASP A 109 4.71 -5.42 0.12
CA ASP A 109 3.86 -5.97 -0.94
C ASP A 109 4.03 -7.50 -0.97
N LEU A 110 5.27 -7.99 -0.81
CA LEU A 110 5.57 -9.41 -0.66
C LEU A 110 4.88 -10.00 0.57
N ALA A 111 4.80 -9.26 1.68
CA ALA A 111 4.05 -9.64 2.88
C ALA A 111 2.57 -9.89 2.56
N ARG A 112 1.93 -8.99 1.80
CA ARG A 112 0.53 -9.14 1.37
C ARG A 112 0.34 -10.32 0.40
N MET A 113 1.28 -10.51 -0.53
CA MET A 113 1.24 -11.65 -1.44
C MET A 113 1.42 -12.98 -0.69
N ALA A 114 2.34 -13.05 0.28
CA ALA A 114 2.55 -14.22 1.13
C ALA A 114 1.29 -14.58 1.93
N SER A 115 0.52 -13.58 2.37
CA SER A 115 -0.74 -13.81 3.10
C SER A 115 -1.84 -14.49 2.27
N CYS A 116 -1.70 -14.55 0.94
CA CYS A 116 -2.62 -15.30 0.08
C CYS A 116 -2.40 -16.82 0.17
N PHE A 117 -1.26 -17.29 0.66
CA PHE A 117 -0.98 -18.72 0.83
C PHE A 117 -1.62 -19.25 2.10
N THR A 118 -2.13 -20.47 2.02
CA THR A 118 -2.77 -21.17 3.14
C THR A 118 -1.74 -21.88 4.02
N MET A 119 -0.72 -22.49 3.38
CA MET A 119 0.30 -23.30 4.05
C MET A 119 1.52 -22.43 4.39
N GLU A 120 1.99 -22.50 5.65
CA GLU A 120 3.16 -21.73 6.10
C GLU A 120 4.44 -22.06 5.30
N ASP A 121 4.68 -23.34 5.02
CA ASP A 121 5.81 -23.74 4.20
C ASP A 121 5.82 -23.06 2.84
N ARG A 122 4.65 -22.91 2.20
CA ARG A 122 4.51 -22.24 0.91
C ARG A 122 4.76 -20.75 1.00
N LYS A 123 4.38 -20.10 2.12
CA LYS A 123 4.74 -18.71 2.37
C LYS A 123 6.25 -18.54 2.41
N VAL A 124 6.94 -19.38 3.19
CA VAL A 124 8.40 -19.33 3.31
C VAL A 124 9.08 -19.57 1.96
N ASP A 125 8.67 -20.61 1.23
CA ASP A 125 9.23 -20.93 -0.09
C ASP A 125 9.04 -19.78 -1.09
N PHE A 126 7.87 -19.13 -1.06
CA PHE A 126 7.61 -17.94 -1.87
C PHE A 126 8.54 -16.78 -1.48
N LEU A 127 8.65 -16.48 -0.20
CA LEU A 127 9.50 -15.37 0.29
C LEU A 127 10.98 -15.63 -0.02
N ILE A 128 11.49 -16.85 0.16
CA ILE A 128 12.85 -17.21 -0.26
C ILE A 128 13.06 -16.93 -1.75
N TYR A 129 12.10 -17.33 -2.59
CA TYR A 129 12.20 -17.09 -4.02
C TYR A 129 12.16 -15.60 -4.36
N ALA A 130 11.27 -14.83 -3.71
CA ALA A 130 11.03 -13.42 -3.98
C ALA A 130 12.22 -12.52 -3.57
N TYR A 131 13.04 -12.95 -2.61
CA TYR A 131 14.17 -12.17 -2.08
C TYR A 131 15.08 -11.61 -3.16
N LYS A 132 15.42 -12.40 -4.17
CA LYS A 132 16.33 -11.96 -5.25
C LYS A 132 15.78 -10.81 -6.09
N TYR A 133 14.44 -10.67 -6.17
CA TYR A 133 13.75 -9.66 -6.96
C TYR A 133 13.30 -8.46 -6.13
N CYS A 134 13.44 -8.54 -4.80
CA CYS A 134 13.01 -7.49 -3.89
C CYS A 134 13.97 -6.29 -3.95
N PRO A 135 13.46 -5.05 -4.16
CA PRO A 135 14.30 -3.86 -4.23
C PRO A 135 14.76 -3.34 -2.86
N ASP A 136 13.99 -3.59 -1.78
CA ASP A 136 14.24 -3.11 -0.42
C ASP A 136 14.58 -4.24 0.57
N LYS A 137 15.60 -5.04 0.22
CA LYS A 137 16.04 -6.23 0.96
C LYS A 137 16.38 -5.95 2.42
N GLU A 138 16.85 -4.76 2.72
CA GLU A 138 17.15 -4.28 4.07
C GLU A 138 15.94 -4.31 5.01
N ASN A 139 14.74 -4.30 4.45
CA ASN A 139 13.48 -4.39 5.21
C ASN A 139 12.97 -5.82 5.38
N TYR A 140 13.70 -6.85 4.90
CA TYR A 140 13.22 -8.25 4.89
C TYR A 140 12.94 -8.81 6.29
N TYR A 141 13.60 -8.30 7.32
CA TYR A 141 13.36 -8.65 8.71
C TYR A 141 11.89 -8.40 9.16
N ARG A 142 11.17 -7.48 8.50
CA ARG A 142 9.76 -7.18 8.79
C ARG A 142 8.80 -8.30 8.42
N LEU A 143 9.24 -9.28 7.63
CA LEU A 143 8.43 -10.44 7.29
C LEU A 143 8.18 -11.37 8.49
N ARG A 144 8.83 -11.11 9.63
CA ARG A 144 8.57 -11.82 10.88
C ARG A 144 7.09 -11.87 11.25
N ASP A 145 6.37 -10.76 11.02
CA ASP A 145 4.96 -10.62 11.39
C ASP A 145 4.00 -11.34 10.45
N VAL A 146 4.48 -11.76 9.28
CA VAL A 146 3.68 -12.51 8.29
C VAL A 146 3.69 -14.00 8.57
N LEU A 147 4.75 -14.50 9.21
CA LEU A 147 4.96 -15.91 9.48
C LEU A 147 4.47 -16.27 10.87
N ARG A 148 3.69 -17.36 10.95
CA ARG A 148 3.07 -17.80 12.18
C ARG A 148 4.10 -18.32 13.21
N TYR A 149 5.10 -19.07 12.72
CA TYR A 149 6.08 -19.71 13.59
C TYR A 149 7.44 -19.05 13.47
N ARG A 150 8.14 -18.97 14.61
CA ARG A 150 9.50 -18.43 14.63
C ARG A 150 10.46 -19.27 13.81
N SER A 151 10.33 -20.59 13.85
CA SER A 151 11.13 -21.53 13.07
C SER A 151 11.08 -21.25 11.57
N ASP A 152 9.92 -20.83 11.06
CA ASP A 152 9.72 -20.50 9.65
C ASP A 152 10.43 -19.19 9.28
N TYR A 153 10.38 -18.21 10.17
CA TYR A 153 11.17 -17.00 10.02
C TYR A 153 12.66 -17.26 10.07
N ASP A 154 13.13 -18.07 11.02
CA ASP A 154 14.54 -18.44 11.13
C ASP A 154 15.01 -19.17 9.86
N ARG A 155 14.22 -20.12 9.33
CA ARG A 155 14.48 -20.79 8.04
C ARG A 155 14.56 -19.80 6.86
N LEU A 156 13.64 -18.84 6.79
CA LEU A 156 13.66 -17.78 5.79
C LEU A 156 14.97 -17.02 5.88
N MET A 157 15.29 -16.46 7.05
CA MET A 157 16.42 -15.57 7.23
C MET A 157 17.76 -16.29 7.05
N GLU A 158 17.90 -17.52 7.55
CA GLU A 158 19.11 -18.36 7.32
C GLU A 158 19.37 -18.61 5.83
N THR A 159 18.31 -18.70 5.03
CA THR A 159 18.43 -18.95 3.59
C THR A 159 18.78 -17.68 2.80
N VAL A 160 18.25 -16.53 3.19
CA VAL A 160 18.39 -15.28 2.41
C VAL A 160 19.50 -14.37 2.93
N ASP A 161 19.87 -14.47 4.21
CA ASP A 161 20.92 -13.68 4.85
C ASP A 161 21.99 -14.61 5.46
N PRO A 162 23.15 -14.78 4.81
CA PRO A 162 24.23 -15.63 5.32
C PRO A 162 24.78 -15.19 6.68
N GLN A 163 24.53 -13.95 7.10
CA GLN A 163 25.01 -13.41 8.39
C GLN A 163 23.99 -13.58 9.51
N TYR A 164 22.77 -13.98 9.18
CA TYR A 164 21.75 -14.21 10.18
C TYR A 164 22.17 -15.26 11.20
N ARG A 165 21.99 -14.95 12.49
CA ARG A 165 22.21 -15.89 13.59
C ARG A 165 20.95 -15.97 14.41
N ARG A 166 20.49 -17.20 14.70
CA ARG A 166 19.33 -17.41 15.57
C ARG A 166 19.61 -16.78 16.93
N PRO A 167 18.75 -15.88 17.41
CA PRO A 167 18.86 -15.45 18.81
C PRO A 167 18.45 -16.64 19.71
N TYR A 168 19.25 -16.91 20.70
CA TYR A 168 19.06 -17.94 21.71
C TYR A 168 17.82 -17.70 22.55
#